data_f3d140d94f36685faff409798cb55598
#
_entry.id   f3d140d94f36685faff409798cb55598
#
_cell.length_a   1.000
_cell.length_b   1.000
_cell.length_c   1.000
_cell.angle_alpha   90.00
_cell.angle_beta   90.00
_cell.angle_gamma   90.00
#
_symmetry.space_group_name_H-M   'P 1'
#
loop_
_entity.id
_entity.type
_entity.pdbx_description
1 polymer ?
#
loop_
_entity_poly.entity_id
_entity_poly.type
_entity_poly.pdbx_seq_one_letter_code
_entity_poly.pdbx_strand_id
1 'polypeptide(L)'
;MEREIITIPRVKITSGIPCYSPDPATAFVNQNDPAVNVMTDFKQVTPITVEPIVSIDVALNKMKTVGVRLLFVTDEEDHIAGVVTSYEIQGEKPVKYSQQHNISHDRILVGMMMVPLEQMPAFDFDFVQQSLVRHVIATYAEMDRPHALVIEIDKTSGKQIIRGMFSSTQISKLLGRGVYSPLHAGHSLADIQHNIEHPTM
;
A
#
# COMPACT_ATOMS: atom_id res chain seq x y z
N MET A 1 -14.07 23.15 32.84
CA MET A 1 -13.69 24.37 32.11
C MET A 1 -13.90 24.08 30.64
N GLU A 2 -15.03 24.56 30.08
CA GLU A 2 -15.26 24.49 28.62
C GLU A 2 -14.24 25.41 27.94
N ARG A 3 -13.52 24.88 26.97
CA ARG A 3 -12.64 25.69 26.14
C ARG A 3 -13.51 26.50 25.17
N GLU A 4 -13.38 27.82 25.24
CA GLU A 4 -14.05 28.75 24.32
C GLU A 4 -13.69 28.38 22.86
N ILE A 5 -14.70 28.14 22.04
CA ILE A 5 -14.49 27.83 20.61
C ILE A 5 -14.29 29.16 19.88
N ILE A 6 -13.07 29.40 19.40
CA ILE A 6 -12.71 30.58 18.61
C ILE A 6 -12.78 30.23 17.13
N THR A 7 -13.51 31.03 16.35
CA THR A 7 -13.55 30.87 14.88
C THR A 7 -12.34 31.52 14.23
N ILE A 8 -11.79 30.80 13.22
CA ILE A 8 -10.64 31.32 12.42
C ILE A 8 -11.13 32.43 11.48
N PRO A 9 -10.56 33.65 11.53
CA PRO A 9 -10.98 34.74 10.66
C PRO A 9 -10.64 34.42 9.19
N ARG A 10 -11.56 34.83 8.30
CA ARG A 10 -11.38 34.71 6.85
C ARG A 10 -10.62 35.90 6.30
N VAL A 11 -9.74 35.67 5.32
CA VAL A 11 -9.04 36.71 4.58
C VAL A 11 -9.46 36.73 3.11
N LYS A 12 -9.38 37.89 2.47
CA LYS A 12 -9.56 38.00 1.02
C LYS A 12 -8.28 37.52 0.33
N ILE A 13 -8.45 36.68 -0.70
CA ILE A 13 -7.36 36.19 -1.53
C ILE A 13 -7.27 37.07 -2.78
N THR A 14 -6.07 37.49 -3.17
CA THR A 14 -5.77 38.16 -4.43
C THR A 14 -5.29 37.14 -5.47
N SER A 15 -5.48 37.42 -6.75
CA SER A 15 -4.93 36.60 -7.82
C SER A 15 -3.39 36.68 -7.88
N GLY A 16 -2.74 35.61 -8.35
CA GLY A 16 -1.30 35.59 -8.60
C GLY A 16 -0.41 35.41 -7.37
N ILE A 17 -0.97 35.00 -6.22
CA ILE A 17 -0.16 34.66 -5.05
C ILE A 17 0.57 33.33 -5.24
N PRO A 18 1.85 33.25 -4.85
CA PRO A 18 2.59 32.00 -4.91
C PRO A 18 2.13 31.00 -3.86
N CYS A 19 2.35 29.71 -4.12
CA CYS A 19 2.21 28.65 -3.14
C CYS A 19 3.60 28.21 -2.67
N TYR A 20 3.74 27.92 -1.37
CA TYR A 20 4.95 27.26 -0.88
C TYR A 20 5.04 25.86 -1.50
N SER A 21 6.22 25.52 -1.97
CA SER A 21 6.56 24.19 -2.45
C SER A 21 7.75 23.67 -1.66
N PRO A 22 7.77 22.39 -1.23
CA PRO A 22 8.96 21.79 -0.64
C PRO A 22 10.15 21.88 -1.60
N ASP A 23 11.35 21.98 -1.06
CA ASP A 23 12.56 21.84 -1.86
C ASP A 23 12.56 20.44 -2.52
N PRO A 24 12.67 20.35 -3.86
CA PRO A 24 12.73 19.07 -4.55
C PRO A 24 13.79 18.11 -3.98
N ALA A 25 14.91 18.64 -3.49
CA ALA A 25 15.97 17.83 -2.88
C ALA A 25 15.55 17.17 -1.56
N THR A 26 14.58 17.72 -0.84
CA THR A 26 14.05 17.17 0.42
C THR A 26 12.70 16.47 0.28
N ALA A 27 12.06 16.58 -0.90
CA ALA A 27 10.75 16.03 -1.16
C ALA A 27 10.75 14.50 -1.41
N PHE A 28 11.92 13.93 -1.72
CA PHE A 28 12.05 12.54 -2.12
C PHE A 28 12.97 11.76 -1.18
N VAL A 29 12.64 10.48 -1.01
CA VAL A 29 13.46 9.54 -0.25
C VAL A 29 14.61 9.05 -1.14
N ASN A 30 15.80 8.92 -0.55
CA ASN A 30 17.00 8.39 -1.19
C ASN A 30 17.13 6.87 -0.97
N GLN A 31 17.84 6.20 -1.86
CA GLN A 31 18.10 4.75 -1.74
C GLN A 31 18.94 4.37 -0.50
N ASN A 32 19.72 5.31 0.02
CA ASN A 32 20.53 5.12 1.21
C ASN A 32 19.81 5.51 2.51
N ASP A 33 18.57 5.97 2.41
CA ASP A 33 17.76 6.27 3.59
C ASP A 33 17.28 4.96 4.26
N PRO A 34 16.91 5.03 5.55
CA PRO A 34 16.34 3.89 6.26
C PRO A 34 15.08 3.33 5.56
N ALA A 35 14.97 2.03 5.47
CA ALA A 35 13.83 1.35 4.83
C ALA A 35 12.48 1.72 5.45
N VAL A 36 12.44 2.03 6.74
CA VAL A 36 11.24 2.47 7.46
C VAL A 36 10.64 3.74 6.88
N ASN A 37 11.40 4.59 6.18
CA ASN A 37 10.92 5.82 5.56
C ASN A 37 9.98 5.57 4.37
N VAL A 38 10.01 4.38 3.80
CA VAL A 38 9.12 3.98 2.69
C VAL A 38 8.07 2.94 3.10
N MET A 39 8.03 2.58 4.39
CA MET A 39 7.04 1.70 4.98
C MET A 39 5.78 2.48 5.37
N THR A 40 4.62 1.91 5.10
CA THR A 40 3.37 2.36 5.75
C THR A 40 3.35 1.74 7.16
N ASP A 41 3.49 2.58 8.18
CA ASP A 41 3.57 2.16 9.58
C ASP A 41 2.19 2.19 10.24
N PHE A 42 1.66 1.04 10.64
CA PHE A 42 0.34 0.93 11.28
C PHE A 42 0.31 1.37 12.76
N LYS A 43 1.46 1.73 13.33
CA LYS A 43 1.48 2.53 14.58
C LYS A 43 1.12 4.01 14.34
N GLN A 44 1.22 4.50 13.09
CA GLN A 44 0.97 5.89 12.72
C GLN A 44 -0.33 6.07 11.93
N VAL A 45 -0.72 5.09 11.13
CA VAL A 45 -1.92 5.13 10.30
C VAL A 45 -2.78 3.89 10.53
N THR A 46 -4.09 4.07 10.56
CA THR A 46 -5.01 2.93 10.71
C THR A 46 -5.12 2.16 9.40
N PRO A 47 -4.93 0.83 9.39
CA PRO A 47 -5.17 0.01 8.22
C PRO A 47 -6.65 0.11 7.79
N ILE A 48 -6.90 0.15 6.49
CA ILE A 48 -8.26 0.17 5.97
C ILE A 48 -8.71 -1.27 5.76
N THR A 49 -9.82 -1.62 6.42
CA THR A 49 -10.37 -2.98 6.43
C THR A 49 -11.64 -3.11 5.60
N VAL A 50 -12.05 -4.33 5.31
CA VAL A 50 -13.32 -4.68 4.67
C VAL A 50 -13.74 -6.08 5.15
N GLU A 51 -15.04 -6.31 5.29
CA GLU A 51 -15.57 -7.63 5.61
C GLU A 51 -15.59 -8.56 4.38
N PRO A 52 -15.43 -9.88 4.54
CA PRO A 52 -15.39 -10.83 3.44
C PRO A 52 -16.71 -10.96 2.67
N ILE A 53 -17.84 -10.60 3.31
CA ILE A 53 -19.19 -10.63 2.74
C ILE A 53 -19.52 -9.43 1.85
N VAL A 54 -18.67 -8.42 1.82
CA VAL A 54 -18.86 -7.23 0.99
C VAL A 54 -18.59 -7.58 -0.47
N SER A 55 -19.37 -7.03 -1.41
CA SER A 55 -19.12 -7.24 -2.85
C SER A 55 -17.81 -6.57 -3.29
N ILE A 56 -17.17 -7.13 -4.31
CA ILE A 56 -15.92 -6.58 -4.84
C ILE A 56 -16.09 -5.17 -5.40
N ASP A 57 -17.26 -4.81 -5.92
CA ASP A 57 -17.55 -3.47 -6.43
C ASP A 57 -17.58 -2.43 -5.31
N VAL A 58 -18.21 -2.77 -4.17
CA VAL A 58 -18.22 -1.91 -2.99
C VAL A 58 -16.81 -1.76 -2.41
N ALA A 59 -16.03 -2.84 -2.36
CA ALA A 59 -14.65 -2.80 -1.93
C ALA A 59 -13.79 -1.91 -2.85
N LEU A 60 -13.94 -2.03 -4.17
CA LEU A 60 -13.24 -1.19 -5.13
C LEU A 60 -13.62 0.30 -5.00
N ASN A 61 -14.90 0.59 -4.78
CA ASN A 61 -15.34 1.96 -4.52
C ASN A 61 -14.76 2.51 -3.21
N LYS A 62 -14.68 1.70 -2.15
CA LYS A 62 -14.00 2.06 -0.91
C LYS A 62 -12.54 2.40 -1.17
N MET A 63 -11.80 1.56 -1.90
CA MET A 63 -10.41 1.83 -2.28
C MET A 63 -10.24 3.17 -2.99
N LYS A 64 -11.11 3.49 -3.97
CA LYS A 64 -11.11 4.75 -4.72
C LYS A 64 -11.38 5.94 -3.81
N THR A 65 -12.36 5.84 -2.91
CA THR A 65 -12.77 6.92 -2.01
C THR A 65 -11.68 7.29 -1.01
N VAL A 66 -10.98 6.28 -0.45
CA VAL A 66 -9.90 6.49 0.54
C VAL A 66 -8.52 6.65 -0.12
N GLY A 67 -8.39 6.46 -1.43
CA GLY A 67 -7.13 6.61 -2.16
C GLY A 67 -6.12 5.49 -1.92
N VAL A 68 -6.59 4.26 -1.61
CA VAL A 68 -5.74 3.07 -1.42
C VAL A 68 -6.00 2.03 -2.50
N ARG A 69 -5.09 1.07 -2.66
CA ARG A 69 -5.21 -0.04 -3.62
C ARG A 69 -5.27 -1.41 -2.96
N LEU A 70 -5.24 -1.45 -1.64
CA LEU A 70 -5.33 -2.65 -0.83
C LEU A 70 -6.24 -2.37 0.36
N LEU A 71 -7.10 -3.35 0.67
CA LEU A 71 -7.87 -3.43 1.92
C LEU A 71 -7.47 -4.70 2.65
N PHE A 72 -7.37 -4.62 3.96
CA PHE A 72 -7.28 -5.79 4.81
C PHE A 72 -8.66 -6.41 4.98
N VAL A 73 -8.75 -7.72 4.87
CA VAL A 73 -10.01 -8.46 5.06
C VAL A 73 -10.01 -8.99 6.49
N THR A 74 -11.07 -8.66 7.25
CA THR A 74 -11.24 -9.14 8.63
C THR A 74 -12.06 -10.43 8.66
N ASP A 75 -11.87 -11.22 9.70
CA ASP A 75 -12.77 -12.31 10.08
C ASP A 75 -13.90 -11.81 11.01
N GLU A 76 -14.69 -12.75 11.54
CA GLU A 76 -15.79 -12.46 12.45
C GLU A 76 -15.33 -11.93 13.83
N GLU A 77 -14.06 -12.11 14.17
CA GLU A 77 -13.42 -11.68 15.41
C GLU A 77 -12.60 -10.39 15.24
N ASP A 78 -12.75 -9.70 14.09
CA ASP A 78 -12.00 -8.50 13.70
C ASP A 78 -10.48 -8.73 13.53
N HIS A 79 -10.02 -9.98 13.42
CA HIS A 79 -8.65 -10.28 13.06
C HIS A 79 -8.44 -10.20 11.53
N ILE A 80 -7.23 -9.90 11.10
CA ILE A 80 -6.89 -9.87 9.69
C ILE A 80 -6.75 -11.30 9.16
N ALA A 81 -7.64 -11.69 8.24
CA ALA A 81 -7.66 -12.99 7.57
C ALA A 81 -6.94 -12.98 6.22
N GLY A 82 -6.81 -11.79 5.60
CA GLY A 82 -6.18 -11.67 4.30
C GLY A 82 -6.17 -10.25 3.79
N VAL A 83 -5.89 -10.12 2.50
CA VAL A 83 -5.92 -8.83 1.80
C VAL A 83 -6.66 -8.97 0.48
N VAL A 84 -7.28 -7.88 0.02
CA VAL A 84 -7.80 -7.76 -1.34
C VAL A 84 -7.24 -6.50 -1.97
N THR A 85 -6.78 -6.59 -3.21
CA THR A 85 -6.24 -5.43 -3.93
C THR A 85 -7.10 -5.07 -5.13
N SER A 86 -6.94 -3.84 -5.61
CA SER A 86 -7.59 -3.43 -6.85
C SER A 86 -7.19 -4.31 -8.05
N TYR A 87 -6.02 -4.94 -7.99
CA TYR A 87 -5.55 -5.87 -9.01
C TYR A 87 -6.37 -7.17 -9.04
N GLU A 88 -6.59 -7.80 -7.87
CA GLU A 88 -7.44 -9.00 -7.80
C GLU A 88 -8.88 -8.71 -8.25
N ILE A 89 -9.41 -7.52 -7.93
CA ILE A 89 -10.79 -7.15 -8.28
C ILE A 89 -10.94 -6.79 -9.76
N GLN A 90 -9.99 -6.08 -10.34
CA GLN A 90 -10.07 -5.57 -11.71
C GLN A 90 -9.41 -6.48 -12.76
N GLY A 91 -8.69 -7.51 -12.30
CA GLY A 91 -8.00 -8.48 -13.16
C GLY A 91 -8.92 -9.57 -13.70
N GLU A 92 -8.32 -10.63 -14.21
CA GLU A 92 -9.04 -11.77 -14.79
C GLU A 92 -9.71 -12.70 -13.74
N LYS A 93 -9.27 -12.60 -12.48
CA LYS A 93 -9.71 -13.50 -11.40
C LYS A 93 -11.24 -13.49 -11.20
N PRO A 94 -11.94 -12.32 -11.13
CA PRO A 94 -13.40 -12.31 -11.02
C PRO A 94 -14.12 -12.90 -12.23
N VAL A 95 -13.62 -12.66 -13.44
CA VAL A 95 -14.21 -13.20 -14.68
C VAL A 95 -14.09 -14.72 -14.70
N LYS A 96 -12.91 -15.25 -14.42
CA LYS A 96 -12.67 -16.70 -14.32
C LYS A 96 -13.55 -17.34 -13.24
N TYR A 97 -13.64 -16.70 -12.07
CA TYR A 97 -14.46 -17.20 -10.97
C TYR A 97 -15.96 -17.22 -11.33
N SER A 98 -16.45 -16.13 -11.93
CA SER A 98 -17.83 -16.04 -12.42
C SER A 98 -18.19 -17.18 -13.40
N GLN A 99 -17.31 -17.45 -14.36
CA GLN A 99 -17.50 -18.53 -15.35
C GLN A 99 -17.45 -19.93 -14.71
N GLN A 100 -16.51 -20.17 -13.82
CA GLN A 100 -16.32 -21.47 -13.17
C GLN A 100 -17.48 -21.83 -12.22
N HIS A 101 -18.03 -20.83 -11.54
CA HIS A 101 -19.07 -21.06 -10.53
C HIS A 101 -20.48 -20.66 -11.00
N ASN A 102 -20.61 -20.21 -12.27
CA ASN A 102 -21.88 -19.77 -12.87
C ASN A 102 -22.62 -18.73 -12.00
N ILE A 103 -21.88 -17.75 -11.49
CA ILE A 103 -22.43 -16.63 -10.71
C ILE A 103 -22.20 -15.30 -11.43
N SER A 104 -23.11 -14.35 -11.28
CA SER A 104 -22.96 -13.01 -11.85
C SER A 104 -21.89 -12.21 -11.10
N HIS A 105 -21.23 -11.27 -11.79
CA HIS A 105 -20.14 -10.46 -11.25
C HIS A 105 -20.53 -9.70 -9.96
N ASP A 106 -21.74 -9.18 -9.90
CA ASP A 106 -22.30 -8.44 -8.77
C ASP A 106 -22.46 -9.28 -7.49
N ARG A 107 -22.41 -10.62 -7.63
CA ARG A 107 -22.46 -11.56 -6.50
C ARG A 107 -21.08 -12.02 -6.01
N ILE A 108 -20.01 -11.56 -6.64
CA ILE A 108 -18.67 -11.90 -6.20
C ILE A 108 -18.34 -11.08 -4.93
N LEU A 109 -17.97 -11.80 -3.89
CA LEU A 109 -17.64 -11.22 -2.59
C LEU A 109 -16.13 -11.12 -2.41
N VAL A 110 -15.70 -10.22 -1.54
CA VAL A 110 -14.28 -10.02 -1.18
C VAL A 110 -13.63 -11.31 -0.71
N GLY A 111 -14.31 -12.10 0.12
CA GLY A 111 -13.78 -13.38 0.62
C GLY A 111 -13.48 -14.40 -0.47
N MET A 112 -14.16 -14.31 -1.64
CA MET A 112 -13.89 -15.18 -2.80
C MET A 112 -12.64 -14.73 -3.59
N MET A 113 -12.27 -13.47 -3.46
CA MET A 113 -11.19 -12.84 -4.23
C MET A 113 -9.94 -12.54 -3.40
N MET A 114 -10.05 -12.47 -2.07
CA MET A 114 -8.93 -12.14 -1.18
C MET A 114 -7.75 -13.12 -1.34
N VAL A 115 -6.59 -12.64 -0.99
CA VAL A 115 -5.39 -13.45 -0.78
C VAL A 115 -5.30 -13.72 0.71
N PRO A 116 -5.29 -14.97 1.15
CA PRO A 116 -5.09 -15.34 2.54
C PRO A 116 -3.78 -14.75 3.10
N LEU A 117 -3.77 -14.43 4.39
CA LEU A 117 -2.63 -13.77 5.03
C LEU A 117 -1.34 -14.57 4.89
N GLU A 118 -1.44 -15.91 5.00
CA GLU A 118 -0.31 -16.84 4.91
C GLU A 118 0.35 -16.89 3.51
N GLN A 119 -0.35 -16.39 2.49
CA GLN A 119 0.16 -16.31 1.12
C GLN A 119 0.79 -14.95 0.80
N MET A 120 0.77 -14.02 1.76
CA MET A 120 1.42 -12.72 1.58
C MET A 120 2.90 -12.82 1.91
N PRO A 121 3.77 -12.21 1.09
CA PRO A 121 5.15 -12.04 1.48
C PRO A 121 5.23 -11.14 2.72
N ALA A 122 6.12 -11.49 3.63
CA ALA A 122 6.29 -10.77 4.88
C ALA A 122 7.78 -10.60 5.22
N PHE A 123 8.12 -9.44 5.76
CA PHE A 123 9.45 -9.09 6.24
C PHE A 123 9.44 -8.95 7.76
N ASP A 124 10.52 -9.37 8.38
CA ASP A 124 10.76 -9.15 9.79
C ASP A 124 11.06 -7.66 10.06
N PHE A 125 10.41 -7.07 11.07
CA PHE A 125 10.56 -5.65 11.38
C PHE A 125 11.94 -5.29 11.89
N ASP A 126 12.61 -6.18 12.67
CA ASP A 126 13.96 -5.91 13.18
C ASP A 126 14.98 -5.84 12.03
N PHE A 127 14.79 -6.66 10.98
CA PHE A 127 15.57 -6.55 9.74
C PHE A 127 15.26 -5.26 8.97
N VAL A 128 13.97 -4.89 8.87
CA VAL A 128 13.56 -3.66 8.19
C VAL A 128 14.18 -2.44 8.83
N GLN A 129 14.23 -2.37 10.17
CA GLN A 129 14.85 -1.26 10.90
C GLN A 129 16.35 -1.07 10.59
N GLN A 130 17.04 -2.16 10.27
CA GLN A 130 18.48 -2.14 9.93
C GLN A 130 18.74 -2.02 8.44
N SER A 131 17.69 -2.07 7.62
CA SER A 131 17.77 -2.03 6.17
C SER A 131 17.69 -0.62 5.61
N LEU A 132 18.17 -0.47 4.37
CA LEU A 132 18.05 0.74 3.58
C LEU A 132 17.01 0.55 2.47
N VAL A 133 16.51 1.66 1.92
CA VAL A 133 15.52 1.66 0.82
C VAL A 133 16.01 0.82 -0.37
N ARG A 134 17.30 0.87 -0.73
CA ARG A 134 17.88 0.04 -1.80
C ARG A 134 17.72 -1.46 -1.55
N HIS A 135 17.75 -1.93 -0.29
CA HIS A 135 17.55 -3.34 0.02
C HIS A 135 16.09 -3.76 -0.22
N VAL A 136 15.13 -2.89 0.11
CA VAL A 136 13.73 -3.13 -0.19
C VAL A 136 13.50 -3.19 -1.70
N ILE A 137 14.10 -2.26 -2.47
CA ILE A 137 14.01 -2.24 -3.94
C ILE A 137 14.57 -3.53 -4.53
N ALA A 138 15.76 -3.97 -4.10
CA ALA A 138 16.38 -5.21 -4.57
C ALA A 138 15.50 -6.44 -4.26
N THR A 139 14.91 -6.51 -3.07
CA THR A 139 14.01 -7.60 -2.71
C THR A 139 12.74 -7.59 -3.58
N TYR A 140 12.18 -6.41 -3.89
CA TYR A 140 11.02 -6.29 -4.77
C TYR A 140 11.31 -6.70 -6.22
N ALA A 141 12.56 -6.60 -6.69
CA ALA A 141 12.95 -7.07 -8.02
C ALA A 141 12.79 -8.59 -8.19
N GLU A 142 12.81 -9.34 -7.09
CA GLU A 142 12.66 -10.80 -7.05
C GLU A 142 11.23 -11.24 -6.69
N MET A 143 10.30 -10.27 -6.47
CA MET A 143 8.95 -10.55 -6.00
C MET A 143 7.91 -10.34 -7.09
N ASP A 144 6.95 -11.25 -7.16
CA ASP A 144 5.80 -11.17 -8.09
C ASP A 144 4.64 -10.30 -7.56
N ARG A 145 4.72 -9.84 -6.30
CA ARG A 145 3.63 -9.11 -5.65
C ARG A 145 4.00 -7.66 -5.34
N PRO A 146 3.06 -6.70 -5.54
CA PRO A 146 3.29 -5.28 -5.30
C PRO A 146 3.27 -4.88 -3.83
N HIS A 147 2.84 -5.77 -2.95
CA HIS A 147 2.71 -5.52 -1.53
C HIS A 147 3.40 -6.61 -0.72
N ALA A 148 4.06 -6.22 0.35
CA ALA A 148 4.62 -7.12 1.36
C ALA A 148 4.28 -6.58 2.75
N LEU A 149 3.96 -7.48 3.67
CA LEU A 149 3.69 -7.13 5.06
C LEU A 149 5.01 -6.96 5.82
N VAL A 150 4.96 -6.21 6.90
CA VAL A 150 6.05 -6.13 7.88
C VAL A 150 5.53 -6.63 9.20
N ILE A 151 6.18 -7.64 9.75
CA ILE A 151 5.74 -8.34 10.95
C ILE A 151 6.69 -8.00 12.11
N GLU A 152 6.12 -7.56 13.20
CA GLU A 152 6.80 -7.36 14.49
C GLU A 152 6.42 -8.51 15.45
N ILE A 153 7.37 -9.03 16.19
CA ILE A 153 7.09 -9.97 17.28
C ILE A 153 6.85 -9.17 18.55
N ASP A 154 5.67 -9.26 19.11
CA ASP A 154 5.38 -8.66 20.43
C ASP A 154 6.24 -9.30 21.49
N LYS A 155 7.10 -8.52 22.13
CA LYS A 155 8.08 -9.00 23.12
C LYS A 155 7.43 -9.54 24.39
N THR A 156 6.19 -9.18 24.66
CA THR A 156 5.48 -9.59 25.88
C THR A 156 4.76 -10.91 25.67
N SER A 157 4.05 -11.04 24.54
CA SER A 157 3.21 -12.22 24.24
C SER A 157 3.87 -13.22 23.31
N GLY A 158 4.97 -12.85 22.62
CA GLY A 158 5.62 -13.65 21.57
C GLY A 158 4.78 -13.79 20.29
N LYS A 159 3.66 -13.08 20.18
CA LYS A 159 2.77 -13.16 19.03
C LYS A 159 3.23 -12.25 17.90
N GLN A 160 2.91 -12.65 16.68
CA GLN A 160 3.10 -11.83 15.48
C GLN A 160 2.06 -10.72 15.42
N ILE A 161 2.50 -9.52 15.05
CA ILE A 161 1.66 -8.35 14.83
C ILE A 161 2.03 -7.78 13.45
N ILE A 162 1.02 -7.43 12.65
CA ILE A 162 1.24 -6.70 11.40
C ILE A 162 1.63 -5.27 11.77
N ARG A 163 2.93 -4.97 11.71
CA ARG A 163 3.51 -3.68 12.05
C ARG A 163 3.32 -2.63 10.97
N GLY A 164 3.32 -3.06 9.73
CA GLY A 164 3.20 -2.20 8.58
C GLY A 164 3.19 -2.96 7.27
N MET A 165 3.36 -2.23 6.18
CA MET A 165 3.48 -2.81 4.85
C MET A 165 4.35 -1.96 3.93
N PHE A 166 4.94 -2.59 2.95
CA PHE A 166 5.52 -1.94 1.79
C PHE A 166 4.60 -2.05 0.58
N SER A 167 4.62 -1.03 -0.27
CA SER A 167 3.97 -1.00 -1.57
C SER A 167 4.93 -0.50 -2.62
N SER A 168 5.13 -1.25 -3.70
CA SER A 168 6.01 -0.87 -4.81
C SER A 168 5.62 0.47 -5.43
N THR A 169 4.31 0.73 -5.55
CA THR A 169 3.79 2.03 -6.04
C THR A 169 4.14 3.18 -5.09
N GLN A 170 4.00 2.98 -3.78
CA GLN A 170 4.36 3.99 -2.78
C GLN A 170 5.87 4.28 -2.80
N ILE A 171 6.68 3.23 -2.85
CA ILE A 171 8.14 3.36 -2.93
C ILE A 171 8.54 4.15 -4.17
N SER A 172 8.00 3.81 -5.35
CA SER A 172 8.26 4.54 -6.59
C SER A 172 7.88 6.02 -6.51
N LYS A 173 6.73 6.32 -5.89
CA LYS A 173 6.27 7.69 -5.67
C LYS A 173 7.22 8.47 -4.75
N LEU A 174 7.65 7.88 -3.64
CA LEU A 174 8.56 8.51 -2.67
C LEU A 174 9.97 8.72 -3.22
N LEU A 175 10.39 7.88 -4.18
CA LEU A 175 11.66 8.06 -4.90
C LEU A 175 11.61 9.15 -5.98
N GLY A 176 10.48 9.86 -6.16
CA GLY A 176 10.31 10.90 -7.17
C GLY A 176 10.29 10.40 -8.60
N ARG A 177 10.21 9.11 -8.81
CA ARG A 177 10.10 8.50 -10.13
C ARG A 177 8.62 8.48 -10.50
N GLY A 178 8.28 9.10 -11.61
CA GLY A 178 6.90 9.20 -12.09
C GLY A 178 6.22 7.83 -12.05
N VAL A 179 4.91 7.83 -11.83
CA VAL A 179 4.06 6.67 -11.60
C VAL A 179 4.38 5.52 -12.55
N TYR A 180 5.37 4.73 -12.21
CA TYR A 180 5.59 3.44 -12.85
C TYR A 180 4.59 2.47 -12.21
N SER A 181 3.72 1.93 -13.03
CA SER A 181 2.90 0.77 -12.68
C SER A 181 3.68 -0.47 -13.13
N PRO A 182 4.51 -1.08 -12.28
CA PRO A 182 5.42 -2.15 -12.71
C PRO A 182 4.70 -3.46 -13.01
N LEU A 183 3.46 -3.63 -12.59
CA LEU A 183 2.84 -4.95 -12.52
C LEU A 183 1.81 -5.26 -13.60
N HIS A 184 1.52 -4.29 -14.46
CA HIS A 184 0.61 -4.53 -15.59
C HIS A 184 1.33 -4.70 -16.93
N ALA A 185 2.65 -4.54 -16.97
CA ALA A 185 3.42 -4.55 -18.22
C ALA A 185 4.50 -5.64 -18.30
N GLY A 186 4.55 -6.60 -17.39
CA GLY A 186 5.60 -7.63 -17.41
C GLY A 186 7.03 -7.07 -17.25
N HIS A 187 7.15 -5.78 -16.90
CA HIS A 187 8.43 -5.11 -16.67
C HIS A 187 8.58 -4.87 -15.17
N SER A 188 9.47 -5.62 -14.60
CA SER A 188 9.73 -5.67 -13.15
C SER A 188 10.53 -4.45 -12.68
N LEU A 189 10.69 -4.36 -11.37
CA LEU A 189 11.66 -3.49 -10.70
C LEU A 189 13.09 -3.62 -11.26
N ALA A 190 13.40 -4.66 -12.04
CA ALA A 190 14.63 -4.79 -12.83
C ALA A 190 14.84 -3.59 -13.76
N ASP A 191 13.78 -3.03 -14.36
CA ASP A 191 13.86 -1.82 -15.18
C ASP A 191 14.18 -0.57 -14.33
N ILE A 192 13.75 -0.55 -13.09
CA ILE A 192 14.09 0.50 -12.14
C ILE A 192 15.58 0.40 -11.80
N GLN A 193 16.09 -0.80 -11.58
CA GLN A 193 17.49 -1.06 -11.28
C GLN A 193 18.40 -0.71 -12.46
N HIS A 194 18.00 -1.06 -13.69
CA HIS A 194 18.74 -0.72 -14.90
C HIS A 194 18.83 0.81 -15.14
N ASN A 195 17.76 1.56 -14.90
CA ASN A 195 17.74 3.02 -14.98
C ASN A 195 18.48 3.72 -13.83
N ILE A 196 18.79 3.00 -12.75
CA ILE A 196 19.63 3.48 -11.65
C ILE A 196 21.11 3.41 -12.04
N GLU A 197 21.50 2.32 -12.69
CA GLU A 197 22.89 2.06 -13.09
C GLU A 197 23.29 2.86 -14.35
N HIS A 198 22.31 3.27 -15.17
CA HIS A 198 22.52 4.03 -16.41
C HIS A 198 21.54 5.22 -16.51
N PRO A 199 21.81 6.33 -15.79
CA PRO A 199 21.00 7.54 -15.95
C PRO A 199 21.17 8.07 -17.37
N THR A 200 20.10 8.04 -18.16
CA THR A 200 20.06 8.75 -19.45
C THR A 200 20.24 10.25 -19.19
N MET A 201 21.28 10.83 -19.80
CA MET A 201 21.55 12.26 -19.82
C MET A 201 20.40 13.05 -20.43
#